data_cf803dc3576044c1f0a0109c20db85b4
#
_entry.id   cf803dc3576044c1f0a0109c20db85b4
#
_cell.length_a   1.000
_cell.length_b   1.000
_cell.length_c   1.000
_cell.angle_alpha   90.00
_cell.angle_beta   90.00
_cell.angle_gamma   90.00
#
_symmetry.space_group_name_H-M   'P 1'
#
loop_
_entity.id
_entity.type
_entity.pdbx_description
1 polymer ?
#
loop_
_entity_poly.entity_id
_entity_poly.type
_entity_poly.pdbx_seq_one_letter_code
_entity_poly.pdbx_strand_id
1 'polypeptide(L)'
;MFRQALLVTACAAAALALFACGGSDDPTSTPAVSSQDALQTATPIKHVVVIYGENISFDHYFGTYPNATNPSGEPAFTAKAGTPTPNGLTGTLLTANPNFTNTANGTDAANPFRLDRTQAATADQNHAYTAEQQAEDNGLADLFPKYTGKGSSGGAGAFGTKGQVMGYFDGNTVTALWNYAQRFAMSDNTFTTVYGPSTPGALNVVSGQTNGMQIVKTSKQPSTLASSSYYINDGAGGLTMINDVDPGFDVCSSTTDQAMMTGKNIGDLLNGAKITWGGFMGGFNLSTTNGNGTTGCARSTVATAVNAATADYIPHHNWFQYYASTANPQHTRPSSVAAIGSSFQTDGKTAEPANHQYDTDDFFAAVKAGNFPSVSYLKAPAAQDAHAGYSDPLDEQAFVTKVVNFLQQQPDWQNTAVIVTYDDSDGWYDHVYTAPTHASSDPVDQVNGNGKCGTGGTTGVNGATVNGRCGPGVRIPLIVISPYAKQNYVDHTMLDQSSVVRFIEDNWLGGQRIGGGSFDATAGDLRALFDFSSKPNTTPLYLDPTLGTALSAAPAI
;
A
#
# COMPACT_ATOMS: atom_id res chain seq x y z
N MET A 1 -68.16 18.40 -37.00
CA MET A 1 -68.83 17.10 -36.89
C MET A 1 -68.36 16.48 -35.59
N PHE A 2 -69.32 16.29 -34.71
CA PHE A 2 -69.49 15.29 -33.64
C PHE A 2 -68.27 14.90 -32.78
N ARG A 3 -68.24 15.29 -31.45
CA ARG A 3 -68.78 14.65 -30.23
C ARG A 3 -68.04 13.33 -29.89
N GLN A 4 -67.55 13.04 -28.69
CA GLN A 4 -68.16 13.16 -27.35
C GLN A 4 -67.09 13.02 -26.26
N ALA A 5 -67.33 13.67 -25.15
CA ALA A 5 -66.68 13.50 -23.85
C ALA A 5 -67.31 12.32 -23.07
N LEU A 6 -66.61 11.73 -22.11
CA LEU A 6 -67.20 11.07 -20.97
C LEU A 6 -66.29 11.20 -19.73
N LEU A 7 -66.88 11.83 -18.69
CA LEU A 7 -66.45 11.81 -17.28
C LEU A 7 -66.85 10.47 -16.63
N VAL A 8 -66.05 9.97 -15.68
CA VAL A 8 -66.55 9.15 -14.55
C VAL A 8 -65.76 9.42 -13.29
N THR A 9 -66.35 9.92 -12.37
CA THR A 9 -66.57 10.13 -10.97
C THR A 9 -65.73 9.31 -9.97
N ALA A 10 -65.28 10.01 -8.93
CA ALA A 10 -64.64 9.53 -7.70
C ALA A 10 -65.64 8.77 -6.79
N CYS A 11 -65.11 7.80 -6.03
CA CYS A 11 -65.70 7.35 -4.78
C CYS A 11 -64.62 7.20 -3.71
N ALA A 12 -64.77 8.03 -2.67
CA ALA A 12 -64.05 7.90 -1.41
C ALA A 12 -64.75 6.91 -0.51
N ALA A 13 -63.99 6.02 0.15
CA ALA A 13 -64.46 5.24 1.28
C ALA A 13 -63.49 5.32 2.42
N ALA A 14 -63.90 5.95 3.50
CA ALA A 14 -63.20 5.96 4.79
C ALA A 14 -63.57 4.70 5.57
N ALA A 15 -62.59 4.01 6.16
CA ALA A 15 -62.82 2.95 7.14
C ALA A 15 -62.00 3.27 8.41
N LEU A 16 -62.68 3.38 9.53
CA LEU A 16 -62.14 3.54 10.88
C LEU A 16 -61.41 2.25 11.31
N ALA A 17 -60.25 2.42 11.91
CA ALA A 17 -59.48 1.37 12.55
C ALA A 17 -59.84 1.26 14.03
N LEU A 18 -60.07 0.04 14.48
CA LEU A 18 -60.17 -0.36 15.88
C LEU A 18 -58.81 -0.79 16.39
N PHE A 19 -58.38 -0.24 17.52
CA PHE A 19 -57.17 -0.65 18.24
C PHE A 19 -57.37 -2.03 18.88
N ALA A 20 -56.41 -2.94 18.61
CA ALA A 20 -56.18 -4.12 19.43
C ALA A 20 -54.70 -4.15 19.80
N CYS A 21 -54.38 -4.07 21.10
CA CYS A 21 -53.04 -4.35 21.63
C CYS A 21 -52.72 -5.84 21.52
N GLY A 22 -51.71 -6.16 20.77
CA GLY A 22 -51.07 -7.50 20.73
C GLY A 22 -49.59 -7.27 20.51
N GLY A 23 -48.75 -7.81 21.41
CA GLY A 23 -47.31 -7.71 21.32
C GLY A 23 -46.78 -8.26 19.96
N SER A 24 -45.96 -7.48 19.32
CA SER A 24 -45.32 -7.84 18.08
C SER A 24 -43.81 -7.93 18.31
N ASP A 25 -43.29 -9.08 18.00
CA ASP A 25 -41.87 -9.26 17.72
C ASP A 25 -41.47 -8.25 16.65
N ASP A 26 -40.43 -7.48 16.92
CA ASP A 26 -39.88 -6.48 16.02
C ASP A 26 -39.34 -7.21 14.77
N PRO A 27 -39.79 -6.87 13.56
CA PRO A 27 -39.15 -7.42 12.37
C PRO A 27 -37.73 -6.86 12.35
N THR A 28 -36.74 -7.75 12.34
CA THR A 28 -35.32 -7.45 12.08
C THR A 28 -35.26 -6.50 10.88
N SER A 29 -35.01 -5.22 11.17
CA SER A 29 -34.74 -4.24 10.13
C SER A 29 -33.48 -4.68 9.39
N THR A 30 -33.65 -5.10 8.14
CA THR A 30 -32.51 -5.32 7.24
C THR A 30 -31.73 -3.97 7.24
N PRO A 31 -30.43 -3.96 7.51
CA PRO A 31 -29.64 -2.73 7.44
C PRO A 31 -29.88 -2.07 6.07
N ALA A 32 -30.11 -0.78 6.05
CA ALA A 32 -30.27 -0.05 4.80
C ALA A 32 -28.93 -0.16 4.05
N VAL A 33 -28.98 -0.70 2.83
CA VAL A 33 -27.81 -0.77 1.93
C VAL A 33 -27.31 0.65 1.71
N SER A 34 -26.02 0.90 1.89
CA SER A 34 -25.43 2.21 1.67
C SER A 34 -25.63 2.63 0.20
N SER A 35 -25.66 3.93 -0.06
CA SER A 35 -25.79 4.42 -1.44
C SER A 35 -24.61 4.00 -2.32
N GLN A 36 -23.44 3.77 -1.72
CA GLN A 36 -22.22 3.31 -2.41
C GLN A 36 -22.31 1.83 -2.77
N ASP A 37 -22.86 0.98 -1.91
CA ASP A 37 -23.05 -0.45 -2.20
C ASP A 37 -24.03 -0.69 -3.35
N ALA A 38 -24.96 0.24 -3.56
CA ALA A 38 -25.90 0.20 -4.67
C ALA A 38 -25.25 0.55 -6.02
N LEU A 39 -24.02 1.10 -6.05
CA LEU A 39 -23.32 1.41 -7.28
C LEU A 39 -23.00 0.14 -8.07
N GLN A 40 -23.10 0.25 -9.40
CA GLN A 40 -22.67 -0.83 -10.29
C GLN A 40 -21.14 -0.91 -10.29
N THR A 41 -20.63 -2.10 -10.07
CA THR A 41 -19.20 -2.42 -10.13
C THR A 41 -18.98 -3.59 -11.10
N ALA A 42 -17.79 -3.67 -11.69
CA ALA A 42 -17.47 -4.74 -12.63
C ALA A 42 -17.32 -6.10 -11.93
N THR A 43 -17.03 -6.12 -10.63
CA THR A 43 -16.93 -7.32 -9.78
C THR A 43 -17.88 -7.19 -8.60
N PRO A 44 -18.09 -8.24 -7.78
CA PRO A 44 -18.87 -8.14 -6.55
C PRO A 44 -18.25 -7.24 -5.46
N ILE A 45 -17.00 -6.79 -5.62
CA ILE A 45 -16.32 -5.96 -4.65
C ILE A 45 -16.93 -4.56 -4.62
N LYS A 46 -17.34 -4.12 -3.43
CA LYS A 46 -17.90 -2.79 -3.14
C LYS A 46 -16.95 -1.92 -2.32
N HIS A 47 -16.03 -2.55 -1.61
CA HIS A 47 -15.02 -1.87 -0.80
C HIS A 47 -13.64 -2.45 -1.07
N VAL A 48 -12.70 -1.60 -1.43
CA VAL A 48 -11.27 -1.93 -1.48
C VAL A 48 -10.55 -1.18 -0.37
N VAL A 49 -9.78 -1.91 0.43
CA VAL A 49 -8.90 -1.36 1.45
C VAL A 49 -7.47 -1.73 1.08
N VAL A 50 -6.66 -0.73 0.75
CA VAL A 50 -5.24 -0.91 0.45
C VAL A 50 -4.45 -0.61 1.71
N ILE A 51 -3.91 -1.63 2.36
CA ILE A 51 -2.93 -1.47 3.45
C ILE A 51 -1.57 -1.38 2.80
N TYR A 52 -0.95 -0.22 2.92
CA TYR A 52 0.29 0.11 2.25
C TYR A 52 1.41 0.22 3.29
N GLY A 53 2.23 -0.83 3.38
CA GLY A 53 3.35 -0.92 4.32
C GLY A 53 4.63 -0.28 3.75
N GLU A 54 5.68 -0.33 4.54
CA GLU A 54 7.00 0.22 4.24
C GLU A 54 8.03 -0.88 4.07
N ASN A 55 8.75 -0.78 3.00
CA ASN A 55 10.12 -1.19 2.77
C ASN A 55 10.39 -2.69 2.90
N ILE A 56 9.65 -3.52 2.14
CA ILE A 56 9.80 -4.98 2.23
C ILE A 56 10.00 -5.60 0.83
N SER A 57 11.13 -6.27 0.60
CA SER A 57 11.26 -7.15 -0.57
C SER A 57 10.48 -8.46 -0.37
N PHE A 58 10.11 -9.13 -1.46
CA PHE A 58 9.40 -10.39 -1.38
C PHE A 58 10.20 -11.48 -0.64
N ASP A 59 11.47 -11.64 -0.96
CA ASP A 59 12.31 -12.66 -0.32
C ASP A 59 12.53 -12.39 1.17
N HIS A 60 12.50 -11.12 1.60
CA HIS A 60 12.66 -10.76 3.00
C HIS A 60 11.54 -11.32 3.88
N TYR A 61 10.29 -11.42 3.36
CA TYR A 61 9.14 -11.93 4.12
C TYR A 61 8.61 -13.29 3.62
N PHE A 62 8.80 -13.63 2.36
CA PHE A 62 8.21 -14.82 1.76
C PHE A 62 9.23 -15.73 1.06
N GLY A 63 10.50 -15.40 1.13
CA GLY A 63 11.57 -16.15 0.45
C GLY A 63 11.60 -17.63 0.79
N THR A 64 11.23 -18.03 2.00
CA THR A 64 11.17 -19.44 2.42
C THR A 64 9.75 -19.99 2.59
N TYR A 65 8.71 -19.23 2.24
CA TYR A 65 7.34 -19.70 2.30
C TYR A 65 7.15 -20.97 1.46
N PRO A 66 6.43 -22.00 1.92
CA PRO A 66 5.71 -22.08 3.18
C PRO A 66 6.47 -22.85 4.29
N ASN A 67 7.78 -22.85 4.28
CA ASN A 67 8.64 -23.67 5.16
C ASN A 67 9.20 -22.85 6.33
N ALA A 68 8.44 -22.77 7.43
CA ALA A 68 8.90 -22.14 8.67
C ALA A 68 9.82 -23.08 9.46
N THR A 69 10.81 -22.53 10.17
CA THR A 69 11.78 -23.28 10.97
C THR A 69 11.16 -23.88 12.24
N ASN A 70 10.15 -23.21 12.80
CA ASN A 70 9.42 -23.61 14.02
C ASN A 70 10.31 -23.88 15.24
N PRO A 71 11.23 -22.99 15.62
CA PRO A 71 12.02 -23.17 16.82
C PRO A 71 11.13 -23.06 18.08
N SER A 72 11.56 -23.71 19.16
CA SER A 72 10.85 -23.61 20.45
C SER A 72 10.83 -22.16 20.94
N GLY A 73 9.66 -21.70 21.37
CA GLY A 73 9.46 -20.35 21.93
C GLY A 73 8.99 -19.29 20.91
N GLU A 74 8.96 -19.62 19.64
CA GLU A 74 8.35 -18.74 18.61
C GLU A 74 6.97 -19.24 18.18
N PRO A 75 6.08 -18.37 17.68
CA PRO A 75 4.80 -18.79 17.10
C PRO A 75 5.02 -19.80 15.97
N ALA A 76 4.33 -20.93 16.03
CA ALA A 76 4.48 -21.94 14.98
C ALA A 76 3.62 -21.62 13.76
N PHE A 77 4.18 -21.82 12.57
CA PHE A 77 3.45 -21.88 11.32
C PHE A 77 3.55 -23.30 10.72
N THR A 78 2.43 -23.87 10.36
CA THR A 78 2.37 -25.17 9.68
C THR A 78 1.62 -25.04 8.36
N ALA A 79 2.33 -25.30 7.29
CA ALA A 79 1.74 -25.31 5.97
C ALA A 79 0.65 -26.38 5.82
N LYS A 80 -0.48 -26.05 5.21
CA LYS A 80 -1.49 -27.03 4.83
C LYS A 80 -0.97 -27.93 3.72
N ALA A 81 -1.45 -29.16 3.67
CA ALA A 81 -1.15 -30.04 2.55
C ALA A 81 -1.56 -29.38 1.22
N GLY A 82 -0.66 -29.38 0.25
CA GLY A 82 -0.90 -28.78 -1.05
C GLY A 82 -0.73 -27.25 -1.10
N THR A 83 -0.16 -26.61 -0.05
CA THR A 83 0.21 -25.20 -0.14
C THR A 83 1.28 -25.02 -1.23
N PRO A 84 1.03 -24.14 -2.24
CA PRO A 84 1.98 -23.91 -3.31
C PRO A 84 3.24 -23.21 -2.78
N THR A 85 4.38 -23.55 -3.36
CA THR A 85 5.64 -22.85 -3.11
C THR A 85 5.78 -21.73 -4.14
N PRO A 86 5.96 -20.48 -3.72
CA PRO A 86 6.24 -19.37 -4.63
C PRO A 86 7.64 -19.50 -5.23
N ASN A 87 7.97 -18.61 -6.16
CA ASN A 87 9.34 -18.40 -6.62
C ASN A 87 10.15 -17.72 -5.49
N GLY A 88 10.75 -18.52 -4.62
CA GLY A 88 11.43 -18.09 -3.40
C GLY A 88 12.84 -18.65 -3.27
N LEU A 89 13.44 -18.47 -2.10
CA LEU A 89 14.81 -18.87 -1.79
C LEU A 89 14.89 -20.39 -1.58
N THR A 90 15.51 -21.10 -2.50
CA THR A 90 15.69 -22.56 -2.43
C THR A 90 17.10 -22.99 -2.83
N GLY A 91 17.53 -24.17 -2.38
CA GLY A 91 18.78 -24.81 -2.84
C GLY A 91 20.01 -23.90 -2.72
N THR A 92 20.67 -23.65 -3.85
CA THR A 92 21.90 -22.84 -3.91
C THR A 92 21.67 -21.36 -3.60
N LEU A 93 20.46 -20.83 -3.76
CA LEU A 93 20.15 -19.45 -3.35
C LEU A 93 20.34 -19.26 -1.84
N LEU A 94 20.13 -20.30 -1.02
CA LEU A 94 20.34 -20.26 0.42
C LEU A 94 21.79 -20.60 0.84
N THR A 95 22.55 -21.37 0.06
CA THR A 95 23.81 -21.97 0.52
C THR A 95 25.06 -21.56 -0.28
N ALA A 96 24.87 -21.06 -1.49
CA ALA A 96 25.92 -20.57 -2.39
C ALA A 96 25.37 -19.42 -3.25
N ASN A 97 24.78 -18.43 -2.57
CA ASN A 97 24.13 -17.28 -3.20
C ASN A 97 25.14 -16.46 -4.02
N PRO A 98 24.73 -15.88 -5.15
CA PRO A 98 25.58 -14.95 -5.90
C PRO A 98 26.17 -13.83 -5.03
N ASN A 99 25.42 -13.27 -4.09
CA ASN A 99 25.91 -12.25 -3.15
C ASN A 99 27.02 -12.76 -2.20
N PHE A 100 27.02 -14.05 -1.86
CA PHE A 100 28.09 -14.67 -1.09
C PHE A 100 29.34 -14.96 -1.95
N THR A 101 29.14 -15.37 -3.18
CA THR A 101 30.22 -15.81 -4.07
C THR A 101 30.87 -14.67 -4.84
N ASN A 102 30.19 -13.52 -5.00
CA ASN A 102 30.76 -12.35 -5.67
C ASN A 102 31.75 -11.62 -4.76
N THR A 103 33.05 -11.69 -5.13
CA THR A 103 34.12 -11.06 -4.35
C THR A 103 34.05 -9.54 -4.27
N ALA A 104 33.24 -8.89 -5.11
CA ALA A 104 33.01 -7.45 -5.06
C ALA A 104 32.24 -7.00 -3.79
N ASN A 105 31.56 -7.91 -3.10
CA ASN A 105 30.93 -7.66 -1.79
C ASN A 105 31.95 -7.67 -0.62
N GLY A 106 33.18 -8.10 -0.88
CA GLY A 106 34.28 -8.09 0.09
C GLY A 106 33.95 -8.91 1.35
N THR A 107 34.18 -8.32 2.52
CA THR A 107 33.92 -8.95 3.84
C THR A 107 32.45 -9.01 4.21
N ASP A 108 31.61 -8.31 3.47
CA ASP A 108 30.15 -8.23 3.72
C ASP A 108 29.37 -9.28 2.90
N ALA A 109 30.07 -10.07 2.07
CA ALA A 109 29.50 -11.15 1.29
C ALA A 109 28.78 -12.16 2.21
N ALA A 110 27.50 -12.41 1.96
CA ALA A 110 26.68 -13.27 2.79
C ALA A 110 25.69 -14.09 1.96
N ASN A 111 25.42 -15.31 2.42
CA ASN A 111 24.22 -16.04 2.00
C ASN A 111 22.99 -15.48 2.69
N PRO A 112 21.77 -15.67 2.15
CA PRO A 112 20.56 -15.41 2.88
C PRO A 112 20.55 -16.17 4.22
N PHE A 113 20.09 -15.50 5.28
CA PHE A 113 20.02 -16.08 6.62
C PHE A 113 18.74 -15.66 7.32
N ARG A 114 18.23 -16.55 8.18
CA ARG A 114 17.01 -16.30 8.93
C ARG A 114 17.26 -15.26 10.03
N LEU A 115 16.38 -14.29 10.11
CA LEU A 115 16.21 -13.39 11.22
C LEU A 115 15.09 -13.95 12.12
N ASP A 116 15.32 -13.98 13.43
CA ASP A 116 14.31 -14.38 14.40
C ASP A 116 13.62 -13.18 15.03
N ARG A 117 12.60 -13.42 15.84
CA ARG A 117 11.83 -12.36 16.51
C ARG A 117 12.67 -11.43 17.39
N THR A 118 13.80 -11.89 17.92
CA THR A 118 14.72 -11.05 18.70
C THR A 118 15.59 -10.14 17.85
N GLN A 119 15.61 -10.39 16.53
CA GLN A 119 16.32 -9.63 15.51
C GLN A 119 15.35 -8.79 14.64
N ALA A 120 14.12 -8.56 15.13
CA ALA A 120 13.13 -7.76 14.42
C ALA A 120 13.58 -6.30 14.21
N ALA A 121 14.36 -5.74 15.13
CA ALA A 121 14.98 -4.42 14.99
C ALA A 121 16.19 -4.48 14.05
N THR A 122 16.00 -4.09 12.81
CA THR A 122 17.02 -4.06 11.75
C THR A 122 17.43 -2.64 11.39
N ALA A 123 18.58 -2.48 10.73
CA ALA A 123 18.97 -1.20 10.17
C ALA A 123 18.20 -0.93 8.87
N ASP A 124 17.80 0.31 8.66
CA ASP A 124 17.32 0.85 7.39
C ASP A 124 18.40 0.68 6.32
N GLN A 125 18.14 -0.12 5.28
CA GLN A 125 19.05 -0.38 4.20
C GLN A 125 19.07 0.79 3.21
N ASN A 126 19.94 0.78 2.22
CA ASN A 126 20.02 1.84 1.21
C ASN A 126 19.14 1.50 0.00
N HIS A 127 17.94 2.03 -0.03
CA HIS A 127 16.95 1.83 -1.09
C HIS A 127 16.86 3.01 -2.08
N ALA A 128 17.94 3.79 -2.20
CA ALA A 128 18.00 4.88 -3.18
C ALA A 128 17.92 4.34 -4.62
N TYR A 129 17.31 5.11 -5.50
CA TYR A 129 17.01 4.79 -6.91
C TYR A 129 18.18 4.15 -7.68
N THR A 130 19.40 4.70 -7.53
CA THR A 130 20.59 4.16 -8.20
C THR A 130 21.20 2.97 -7.47
N ALA A 131 21.07 2.92 -6.14
CA ALA A 131 21.66 1.86 -5.33
C ALA A 131 21.00 0.50 -5.59
N GLU A 132 19.67 0.48 -5.70
CA GLU A 132 18.92 -0.73 -6.05
C GLU A 132 19.27 -1.22 -7.44
N GLN A 133 19.33 -0.34 -8.46
CA GLN A 133 19.76 -0.70 -9.81
C GLN A 133 21.16 -1.32 -9.80
N GLN A 134 22.09 -0.73 -9.02
CA GLN A 134 23.45 -1.25 -8.90
C GLN A 134 23.51 -2.62 -8.19
N ALA A 135 22.64 -2.84 -7.20
CA ALA A 135 22.56 -4.11 -6.47
C ALA A 135 22.03 -5.25 -7.34
N GLU A 136 21.06 -4.95 -8.20
CA GLU A 136 20.48 -5.86 -9.20
C GLU A 136 21.48 -6.30 -10.28
N ASP A 137 22.51 -5.52 -10.55
CA ASP A 137 23.60 -5.77 -11.51
C ASP A 137 23.14 -6.44 -12.82
N ASN A 138 22.15 -5.83 -13.47
CA ASN A 138 21.61 -6.32 -14.76
C ASN A 138 21.00 -7.74 -14.70
N GLY A 139 20.47 -8.14 -13.57
CA GLY A 139 19.81 -9.41 -13.36
C GLY A 139 20.70 -10.49 -12.78
N LEU A 140 21.93 -10.16 -12.38
CA LEU A 140 22.76 -11.06 -11.58
C LEU A 140 22.31 -11.07 -10.12
N ALA A 141 21.69 -9.99 -9.64
CA ALA A 141 21.20 -9.78 -8.27
C ALA A 141 22.26 -10.17 -7.23
N ASP A 142 23.51 -9.73 -7.44
CA ASP A 142 24.69 -10.26 -6.73
C ASP A 142 25.53 -9.20 -6.00
N LEU A 143 25.04 -7.93 -5.92
CA LEU A 143 25.75 -6.82 -5.31
C LEU A 143 24.94 -6.08 -4.21
N PHE A 144 23.96 -6.74 -3.60
CA PHE A 144 23.15 -6.16 -2.52
C PHE A 144 23.97 -5.74 -1.30
N PRO A 145 24.87 -6.58 -0.72
CA PRO A 145 25.70 -6.15 0.40
C PRO A 145 26.52 -4.90 0.10
N LYS A 146 26.97 -4.76 -1.16
CA LYS A 146 27.84 -3.65 -1.57
C LYS A 146 27.09 -2.32 -1.70
N TYR A 147 25.91 -2.30 -2.32
CA TYR A 147 25.24 -1.07 -2.72
C TYR A 147 24.05 -0.70 -1.82
N THR A 148 23.31 -1.69 -1.33
CA THR A 148 22.14 -1.45 -0.48
C THR A 148 22.38 -1.79 0.98
N GLY A 149 23.35 -2.65 1.29
CA GLY A 149 23.57 -3.19 2.62
C GLY A 149 24.02 -2.20 3.69
N LYS A 150 23.40 -2.28 4.86
CA LYS A 150 23.81 -1.69 6.15
C LYS A 150 23.66 -2.75 7.23
N GLY A 151 24.32 -2.60 8.37
CA GLY A 151 24.25 -3.52 9.51
C GLY A 151 23.68 -2.87 10.75
N SER A 152 23.01 -3.63 11.59
CA SER A 152 22.51 -3.16 12.88
C SER A 152 23.66 -2.98 13.88
N SER A 153 23.65 -1.88 14.60
CA SER A 153 24.62 -1.65 15.68
C SER A 153 24.43 -2.71 16.78
N GLY A 154 25.53 -3.27 17.28
CA GLY A 154 25.49 -4.34 18.28
C GLY A 154 25.15 -5.74 17.73
N GLY A 155 24.91 -5.86 16.43
CA GLY A 155 24.71 -7.15 15.77
C GLY A 155 26.02 -7.94 15.62
N ALA A 156 25.90 -9.26 15.40
CA ALA A 156 27.04 -10.16 15.15
C ALA A 156 26.90 -10.86 13.80
N GLY A 157 28.03 -11.26 13.22
CA GLY A 157 28.07 -11.90 11.90
C GLY A 157 27.45 -11.00 10.82
N ALA A 158 26.72 -11.58 9.86
CA ALA A 158 26.09 -10.85 8.78
C ALA A 158 25.10 -9.77 9.27
N PHE A 159 24.42 -10.00 10.38
CA PHE A 159 23.50 -9.04 11.01
C PHE A 159 24.18 -7.71 11.41
N GLY A 160 25.43 -7.75 11.87
CA GLY A 160 26.21 -6.56 12.24
C GLY A 160 27.00 -5.92 11.08
N THR A 161 26.86 -6.42 9.86
CA THR A 161 27.58 -5.96 8.67
C THR A 161 26.62 -5.57 7.56
N LYS A 162 27.13 -5.07 6.45
CA LYS A 162 26.33 -4.82 5.24
C LYS A 162 25.65 -6.09 4.70
N GLY A 163 26.13 -7.28 5.08
CA GLY A 163 25.48 -8.55 4.78
C GLY A 163 24.11 -8.72 5.44
N GLN A 164 23.71 -7.85 6.37
CA GLN A 164 22.37 -7.84 6.96
C GLN A 164 21.26 -7.81 5.90
N VAL A 165 21.47 -7.11 4.80
CA VAL A 165 20.54 -7.01 3.69
C VAL A 165 20.12 -8.36 3.09
N MET A 166 20.87 -9.43 3.36
CA MET A 166 20.56 -10.81 2.97
C MET A 166 19.65 -11.53 4.00
N GLY A 167 19.24 -10.85 5.06
CA GLY A 167 18.36 -11.40 6.10
C GLY A 167 16.93 -11.60 5.60
N TYR A 168 16.27 -12.67 6.05
CA TYR A 168 14.86 -12.91 5.81
C TYR A 168 14.14 -13.35 7.08
N PHE A 169 12.88 -12.97 7.21
CA PHE A 169 11.97 -13.50 8.22
C PHE A 169 11.19 -14.68 7.65
N ASP A 170 10.87 -15.67 8.50
CA ASP A 170 9.96 -16.76 8.14
C ASP A 170 8.62 -16.65 8.86
N GLY A 171 7.74 -17.64 8.67
CA GLY A 171 6.40 -17.68 9.27
C GLY A 171 6.37 -17.69 10.79
N ASN A 172 7.51 -17.77 11.47
CA ASN A 172 7.59 -17.65 12.92
C ASN A 172 7.67 -16.18 13.38
N THR A 173 8.05 -15.27 12.49
CA THR A 173 8.09 -13.82 12.75
C THR A 173 6.96 -13.10 12.04
N VAL A 174 6.80 -13.28 10.72
CA VAL A 174 5.70 -12.70 9.92
C VAL A 174 4.50 -13.65 9.87
N THR A 175 4.14 -14.19 11.02
CA THR A 175 3.19 -15.29 11.19
C THR A 175 1.82 -14.96 10.63
N ALA A 176 1.31 -13.74 10.87
CA ALA A 176 -0.01 -13.34 10.37
C ALA A 176 -0.04 -13.27 8.85
N LEU A 177 0.98 -12.67 8.21
CA LEU A 177 1.03 -12.54 6.75
C LEU A 177 1.09 -13.92 6.08
N TRP A 178 1.84 -14.87 6.64
CA TRP A 178 1.87 -16.24 6.12
C TRP A 178 0.53 -16.97 6.33
N ASN A 179 -0.16 -16.75 7.45
CA ASN A 179 -1.50 -17.27 7.66
C ASN A 179 -2.53 -16.68 6.69
N TYR A 180 -2.44 -15.36 6.37
CA TYR A 180 -3.27 -14.76 5.34
C TYR A 180 -2.96 -15.29 3.95
N ALA A 181 -1.69 -15.40 3.57
CA ALA A 181 -1.28 -15.98 2.29
C ALA A 181 -1.80 -17.42 2.12
N GLN A 182 -1.71 -18.23 3.18
CA GLN A 182 -2.22 -19.61 3.17
C GLN A 182 -3.75 -19.69 3.12
N ARG A 183 -4.44 -18.70 3.69
CA ARG A 183 -5.92 -18.69 3.72
C ARG A 183 -6.52 -18.12 2.44
N PHE A 184 -5.87 -17.14 1.84
CA PHE A 184 -6.30 -16.33 0.73
C PHE A 184 -5.34 -16.45 -0.46
N ALA A 185 -5.09 -15.37 -1.19
CA ALA A 185 -4.21 -15.37 -2.36
C ALA A 185 -3.05 -14.40 -2.18
N MET A 186 -1.87 -14.77 -2.66
CA MET A 186 -0.71 -13.89 -2.75
C MET A 186 -0.14 -13.89 -4.17
N SER A 187 0.60 -12.85 -4.53
CA SER A 187 1.43 -12.81 -5.72
C SER A 187 2.90 -13.02 -5.35
N ASP A 188 3.62 -13.78 -6.15
CA ASP A 188 5.08 -13.89 -6.08
C ASP A 188 5.78 -13.17 -7.23
N ASN A 189 5.04 -12.34 -7.97
CA ASN A 189 5.54 -11.65 -9.16
C ASN A 189 5.02 -10.19 -9.20
N THR A 190 5.01 -9.50 -8.04
CA THR A 190 4.69 -8.08 -7.90
C THR A 190 5.96 -7.29 -7.65
N PHE A 191 6.11 -6.16 -8.34
CA PHE A 191 7.31 -5.32 -8.29
C PHE A 191 6.97 -3.89 -7.91
N THR A 192 7.95 -3.11 -7.44
CA THR A 192 7.81 -1.65 -7.47
C THR A 192 7.68 -1.19 -8.92
N THR A 193 6.85 -0.17 -9.15
CA THR A 193 6.63 0.32 -10.53
C THR A 193 7.90 0.93 -11.13
N VAL A 194 8.70 1.58 -10.31
CA VAL A 194 10.03 2.09 -10.63
C VAL A 194 10.97 1.80 -9.45
N TYR A 195 12.28 1.86 -9.66
CA TYR A 195 13.25 1.85 -8.58
C TYR A 195 13.09 3.08 -7.68
N GLY A 196 13.63 2.99 -6.46
CA GLY A 196 13.73 4.11 -5.53
C GLY A 196 12.87 3.95 -4.28
N PRO A 197 13.01 4.92 -3.35
CA PRO A 197 12.46 4.85 -2.02
C PRO A 197 10.96 5.17 -1.96
N SER A 198 10.46 5.41 -0.73
CA SER A 198 9.04 5.44 -0.39
C SER A 198 8.20 6.42 -1.20
N THR A 199 8.70 7.64 -1.52
CA THR A 199 7.88 8.61 -2.27
C THR A 199 7.55 8.16 -3.70
N PRO A 200 8.48 7.67 -4.54
CA PRO A 200 8.14 7.04 -5.82
C PRO A 200 7.08 5.94 -5.70
N GLY A 201 7.21 5.06 -4.70
CA GLY A 201 6.23 4.01 -4.42
C GLY A 201 4.86 4.56 -4.07
N ALA A 202 4.80 5.52 -3.14
CA ALA A 202 3.57 6.19 -2.73
C ALA A 202 2.86 6.89 -3.91
N LEU A 203 3.60 7.53 -4.81
CA LEU A 203 3.02 8.14 -6.01
C LEU A 203 2.50 7.10 -7.00
N ASN A 204 3.21 6.00 -7.18
CA ASN A 204 2.83 4.98 -8.16
C ASN A 204 1.56 4.22 -7.75
N VAL A 205 1.32 3.95 -6.47
CA VAL A 205 0.13 3.23 -6.00
C VAL A 205 -1.16 4.06 -6.13
N VAL A 206 -1.05 5.39 -6.34
CA VAL A 206 -2.21 6.28 -6.52
C VAL A 206 -2.28 6.95 -7.90
N SER A 207 -1.17 6.96 -8.66
CA SER A 207 -1.13 7.65 -9.95
C SER A 207 -0.37 6.91 -11.06
N GLY A 208 0.44 5.89 -10.75
CA GLY A 208 1.33 5.25 -11.72
C GLY A 208 2.31 6.24 -12.38
N GLN A 209 2.68 7.34 -11.69
CA GLN A 209 3.41 8.45 -12.30
C GLN A 209 4.31 9.20 -11.32
N THR A 210 5.60 9.32 -11.65
CA THR A 210 6.58 10.11 -10.90
C THR A 210 7.13 11.31 -11.67
N ASN A 211 6.76 11.47 -12.96
CA ASN A 211 7.07 12.65 -13.75
C ASN A 211 6.03 13.77 -13.53
N GLY A 212 6.44 15.00 -13.77
CA GLY A 212 5.61 16.20 -13.54
C GLY A 212 5.81 16.81 -12.15
N MET A 213 6.90 16.47 -11.50
CA MET A 213 7.32 17.09 -10.24
C MET A 213 7.58 18.59 -10.44
N GLN A 214 7.14 19.38 -9.46
CA GLN A 214 7.50 20.79 -9.33
C GLN A 214 8.11 21.01 -7.95
N ILE A 215 9.21 21.77 -7.92
CA ILE A 215 9.84 22.18 -6.68
C ILE A 215 9.04 23.32 -6.06
N VAL A 216 8.58 23.14 -4.83
CA VAL A 216 7.90 24.19 -4.04
C VAL A 216 8.94 24.94 -3.19
N LYS A 217 9.83 24.20 -2.56
CA LYS A 217 10.96 24.73 -1.78
C LYS A 217 12.19 23.88 -2.04
N THR A 218 13.37 24.47 -1.92
CA THR A 218 14.63 23.74 -1.90
C THR A 218 15.71 24.51 -1.13
N SER A 219 16.46 23.78 -0.33
CA SER A 219 17.68 24.29 0.33
C SER A 219 18.82 24.52 -0.66
N LYS A 220 18.73 23.87 -1.83
CA LYS A 220 19.70 23.97 -2.93
C LYS A 220 19.00 24.63 -4.11
N GLN A 221 19.04 25.97 -4.19
CA GLN A 221 18.49 26.70 -5.33
C GLN A 221 19.13 26.18 -6.63
N PRO A 222 18.37 25.50 -7.52
CA PRO A 222 18.89 25.17 -8.82
C PRO A 222 18.95 26.45 -9.64
N SER A 223 20.13 26.92 -9.96
CA SER A 223 20.31 28.00 -10.95
C SER A 223 19.98 27.53 -12.39
N THR A 224 19.78 26.23 -12.56
CA THR A 224 19.37 25.54 -13.78
C THR A 224 18.58 24.29 -13.38
N LEU A 225 17.78 23.70 -14.28
CA LEU A 225 17.10 22.40 -14.10
C LEU A 225 18.15 21.25 -14.04
N ALA A 226 19.14 21.36 -13.19
CA ALA A 226 20.13 20.29 -12.98
C ALA A 226 19.53 19.20 -12.10
N SER A 227 19.82 17.95 -12.41
CA SER A 227 19.43 16.79 -11.58
C SER A 227 19.97 16.95 -10.16
N SER A 228 19.23 16.48 -9.18
CA SER A 228 19.59 16.45 -7.76
C SER A 228 19.44 15.03 -7.20
N SER A 229 19.66 14.85 -5.89
CA SER A 229 19.37 13.57 -5.23
C SER A 229 17.88 13.26 -5.16
N TYR A 230 16.97 14.21 -5.33
CA TYR A 230 15.51 14.04 -5.24
C TYR A 230 14.84 13.86 -6.59
N TYR A 231 15.44 14.37 -7.65
CA TYR A 231 14.84 14.38 -8.99
C TYR A 231 15.90 14.44 -10.08
N ILE A 232 15.50 14.09 -11.28
CA ILE A 232 16.29 14.34 -12.49
C ILE A 232 15.56 15.32 -13.42
N ASN A 233 16.32 16.00 -14.27
CA ASN A 233 15.78 16.65 -15.47
C ASN A 233 15.28 15.56 -16.40
N ASP A 234 14.00 15.60 -16.75
CA ASP A 234 13.33 14.54 -17.48
C ASP A 234 13.70 14.47 -18.98
N GLY A 235 14.52 15.41 -19.46
CA GLY A 235 14.90 15.54 -20.87
C GLY A 235 13.86 16.23 -21.75
N ALA A 236 12.68 16.57 -21.21
CA ALA A 236 11.58 17.23 -21.91
C ALA A 236 11.24 18.63 -21.33
N GLY A 237 12.07 19.12 -20.43
CA GLY A 237 11.92 20.44 -19.80
C GLY A 237 11.15 20.43 -18.48
N GLY A 238 10.90 19.24 -17.92
CA GLY A 238 10.30 19.01 -16.61
C GLY A 238 11.20 18.20 -15.70
N LEU A 239 10.64 17.72 -14.61
CA LEU A 239 11.33 16.92 -13.60
C LEU A 239 10.59 15.61 -13.34
N THR A 240 11.39 14.54 -13.07
CA THR A 240 10.93 13.26 -12.57
C THR A 240 11.47 13.04 -11.18
N MET A 241 10.61 12.69 -10.23
CA MET A 241 10.97 12.37 -8.86
C MET A 241 11.58 10.96 -8.79
N ILE A 242 12.70 10.83 -8.10
CA ILE A 242 13.45 9.58 -7.95
C ILE A 242 13.83 9.28 -6.49
N ASN A 243 13.48 10.16 -5.54
CA ASN A 243 13.85 10.00 -4.13
C ASN A 243 12.86 10.75 -3.24
N ASP A 244 13.01 10.61 -1.92
CA ASP A 244 12.13 11.20 -0.93
C ASP A 244 12.29 12.71 -0.83
N VAL A 245 11.17 13.38 -0.92
CA VAL A 245 11.05 14.82 -0.71
C VAL A 245 9.62 15.11 -0.22
N ASP A 246 9.48 15.91 0.81
CA ASP A 246 8.18 16.17 1.44
C ASP A 246 7.19 16.89 0.51
N PRO A 247 5.88 16.64 0.66
CA PRO A 247 4.85 17.33 -0.14
C PRO A 247 4.76 18.83 0.21
N GLY A 248 4.62 19.67 -0.83
CA GLY A 248 4.47 21.12 -0.66
C GLY A 248 3.13 21.56 -0.06
N PHE A 249 2.17 20.64 0.03
CA PHE A 249 0.83 20.87 0.57
C PHE A 249 0.63 20.21 1.92
N ASP A 250 1.63 20.25 2.80
CA ASP A 250 1.52 19.63 4.12
C ASP A 250 2.21 20.49 5.20
N VAL A 251 1.45 20.80 6.25
CA VAL A 251 1.93 21.62 7.37
C VAL A 251 3.07 20.96 8.15
N CYS A 252 3.17 19.62 8.08
CA CYS A 252 4.21 18.85 8.77
C CYS A 252 5.48 18.65 7.95
N SER A 253 5.47 19.07 6.68
CA SER A 253 6.62 18.92 5.79
C SER A 253 7.85 19.68 6.25
N SER A 254 9.01 19.19 5.82
CA SER A 254 10.30 19.86 5.95
C SER A 254 10.22 21.35 5.57
N THR A 255 10.94 22.19 6.29
CA THR A 255 11.01 23.62 5.98
C THR A 255 11.97 23.94 4.84
N THR A 256 12.73 22.97 4.34
CA THR A 256 13.82 23.18 3.39
C THR A 256 13.55 22.62 2.00
N ASP A 257 13.04 21.39 1.89
CA ASP A 257 12.86 20.72 0.60
C ASP A 257 11.42 20.19 0.49
N GLN A 258 10.67 20.66 -0.52
CA GLN A 258 9.27 20.33 -0.75
C GLN A 258 8.97 20.26 -2.24
N ALA A 259 8.11 19.33 -2.63
CA ALA A 259 7.65 19.13 -4.00
C ALA A 259 6.14 18.98 -4.11
N MET A 260 5.61 19.15 -5.33
CA MET A 260 4.24 18.84 -5.70
C MET A 260 4.22 18.12 -7.05
N MET A 261 3.12 17.43 -7.34
CA MET A 261 2.89 16.74 -8.61
C MET A 261 1.81 17.47 -9.42
N THR A 262 2.01 17.55 -10.74
CA THR A 262 1.09 18.25 -11.64
C THR A 262 0.09 17.34 -12.35
N GLY A 263 0.32 16.03 -12.31
CA GLY A 263 -0.57 15.03 -12.91
C GLY A 263 -1.86 14.84 -12.11
N LYS A 264 -2.67 13.90 -12.57
CA LYS A 264 -3.83 13.39 -11.83
C LYS A 264 -3.44 12.19 -10.97
N ASN A 265 -4.24 11.95 -9.95
CA ASN A 265 -4.24 10.71 -9.17
C ASN A 265 -5.62 10.03 -9.25
N ILE A 266 -5.74 8.83 -8.70
CA ILE A 266 -7.00 8.07 -8.73
C ILE A 266 -8.15 8.80 -8.01
N GLY A 267 -7.85 9.61 -6.99
CA GLY A 267 -8.84 10.42 -6.27
C GLY A 267 -9.55 11.43 -7.18
N ASP A 268 -8.85 12.00 -8.17
CA ASP A 268 -9.47 12.89 -9.16
C ASP A 268 -10.54 12.18 -10.00
N LEU A 269 -10.29 10.93 -10.37
CA LEU A 269 -11.23 10.14 -11.15
C LEU A 269 -12.43 9.70 -10.29
N LEU A 270 -12.17 9.27 -9.07
CA LEU A 270 -13.19 8.87 -8.10
C LEU A 270 -14.12 10.05 -7.75
N ASN A 271 -13.56 11.26 -7.54
CA ASN A 271 -14.33 12.49 -7.34
C ASN A 271 -15.22 12.80 -8.56
N GLY A 272 -14.67 12.68 -9.76
CA GLY A 272 -15.42 12.88 -11.01
C GLY A 272 -16.60 11.91 -11.15
N ALA A 273 -16.45 10.68 -10.68
CA ALA A 273 -17.47 9.63 -10.70
C ALA A 273 -18.36 9.61 -9.45
N LYS A 274 -18.10 10.47 -8.45
CA LYS A 274 -18.80 10.51 -7.15
C LYS A 274 -18.71 9.20 -6.36
N ILE A 275 -17.59 8.51 -6.49
CA ILE A 275 -17.25 7.33 -5.70
C ILE A 275 -16.61 7.81 -4.38
N THR A 276 -17.07 7.28 -3.25
CA THR A 276 -16.48 7.63 -1.95
C THR A 276 -15.09 7.00 -1.79
N TRP A 277 -14.14 7.79 -1.29
CA TRP A 277 -12.78 7.32 -1.08
C TRP A 277 -12.07 8.11 0.02
N GLY A 278 -10.97 7.60 0.53
CA GLY A 278 -10.12 8.33 1.48
C GLY A 278 -8.72 7.77 1.59
N GLY A 279 -7.76 8.64 1.86
CA GLY A 279 -6.43 8.33 2.38
C GLY A 279 -6.47 8.45 3.90
N PHE A 280 -6.15 7.37 4.59
CA PHE A 280 -6.19 7.27 6.04
C PHE A 280 -4.78 6.93 6.54
N MET A 281 -4.11 7.90 7.13
CA MET A 281 -2.73 7.75 7.57
C MET A 281 -2.59 7.99 9.08
N GLY A 282 -1.89 7.11 9.75
CA GLY A 282 -1.62 7.25 11.18
C GLY A 282 -0.90 8.54 11.50
N GLY A 283 -1.31 9.22 12.56
CA GLY A 283 -0.71 10.50 12.93
C GLY A 283 -1.27 11.72 12.21
N PHE A 284 -2.16 11.56 11.22
CA PHE A 284 -2.71 12.67 10.45
C PHE A 284 -3.58 13.63 11.29
N ASN A 285 -4.21 13.16 12.35
CA ASN A 285 -4.95 14.03 13.30
C ASN A 285 -4.00 14.76 14.24
N LEU A 286 -3.65 15.98 13.92
CA LEU A 286 -2.71 16.79 14.70
C LEU A 286 -3.26 17.25 16.08
N SER A 287 -4.57 17.11 16.32
CA SER A 287 -5.18 17.48 17.61
C SER A 287 -5.05 16.38 18.68
N THR A 288 -4.65 15.18 18.31
CA THR A 288 -4.44 14.06 19.24
C THR A 288 -3.14 14.24 20.00
N THR A 289 -3.18 13.89 21.29
CA THR A 289 -1.99 13.82 22.15
C THR A 289 -1.78 12.38 22.58
N ASN A 290 -0.58 11.83 22.34
CA ASN A 290 -0.24 10.47 22.76
C ASN A 290 0.03 10.39 24.27
N GLY A 291 0.02 9.19 24.83
CA GLY A 291 0.27 8.94 26.25
C GLY A 291 1.64 9.40 26.75
N ASN A 292 2.61 9.58 25.85
CA ASN A 292 3.92 10.17 26.13
C ASN A 292 3.92 11.71 26.15
N GLY A 293 2.78 12.37 25.93
CA GLY A 293 2.61 13.83 25.92
C GLY A 293 2.94 14.50 24.59
N THR A 294 3.31 13.78 23.55
CA THR A 294 3.60 14.35 22.22
C THR A 294 2.34 14.60 21.41
N THR A 295 2.32 15.66 20.59
CA THR A 295 1.15 16.11 19.82
C THR A 295 1.57 16.84 18.54
N GLY A 296 0.60 17.13 17.65
CA GLY A 296 0.84 17.81 16.39
C GLY A 296 1.73 17.01 15.45
N CYS A 297 2.51 17.68 14.59
CA CYS A 297 3.47 17.03 13.70
C CYS A 297 4.60 16.28 14.44
N ALA A 298 4.84 16.59 15.71
CA ALA A 298 5.82 15.91 16.55
C ALA A 298 5.20 14.79 17.40
N ARG A 299 3.92 14.44 17.18
CA ARG A 299 3.29 13.29 17.83
C ARG A 299 4.07 12.03 17.49
N SER A 300 4.46 11.25 18.51
CA SER A 300 5.38 10.15 18.33
C SER A 300 4.98 8.92 19.17
N THR A 301 5.36 7.76 18.67
CA THR A 301 5.20 6.46 19.32
C THR A 301 6.56 5.77 19.42
N VAL A 302 6.75 4.93 20.44
CA VAL A 302 7.94 4.11 20.60
C VAL A 302 7.64 2.73 20.04
N ALA A 303 8.35 2.34 18.98
CA ALA A 303 8.34 0.97 18.49
C ALA A 303 9.04 0.06 19.51
N THR A 304 8.40 -1.05 19.89
CA THR A 304 8.85 -1.84 21.05
C THR A 304 10.18 -2.54 20.81
N ALA A 305 10.36 -3.18 19.66
CA ALA A 305 11.58 -3.92 19.34
C ALA A 305 12.77 -2.97 19.07
N VAL A 306 12.52 -1.87 18.37
CA VAL A 306 13.54 -0.86 18.05
C VAL A 306 13.87 0.01 19.26
N ASN A 307 12.95 0.15 20.22
CA ASN A 307 13.07 0.98 21.42
C ASN A 307 13.47 2.43 21.11
N ALA A 308 12.93 2.99 20.01
CA ALA A 308 13.12 4.37 19.58
C ALA A 308 11.78 5.04 19.34
N ALA A 309 11.68 6.33 19.65
CA ALA A 309 10.50 7.13 19.32
C ALA A 309 10.62 7.61 17.87
N THR A 310 9.56 7.38 17.09
CA THR A 310 9.41 7.94 15.75
C THR A 310 8.16 8.81 15.66
N ALA A 311 8.15 9.80 14.76
CA ALA A 311 6.94 10.58 14.49
C ALA A 311 5.85 9.66 13.94
N ASP A 312 4.60 9.77 14.44
CA ASP A 312 3.50 8.93 13.97
C ASP A 312 3.17 9.19 12.49
N TYR A 313 3.33 10.43 12.04
CA TYR A 313 3.10 10.88 10.67
C TYR A 313 4.42 11.28 10.01
N ILE A 314 4.69 10.71 8.85
CA ILE A 314 5.84 11.04 8.01
C ILE A 314 5.31 11.63 6.70
N PRO A 315 5.56 12.93 6.40
CA PRO A 315 4.93 13.60 5.26
C PRO A 315 5.21 12.95 3.91
N HIS A 316 6.44 12.53 3.63
CA HIS A 316 6.80 11.96 2.33
C HIS A 316 6.21 10.57 2.09
N HIS A 317 5.67 9.90 3.10
CA HIS A 317 4.90 8.65 2.94
C HIS A 317 3.44 8.91 2.53
N ASN A 318 2.95 10.15 2.52
CA ASN A 318 1.56 10.43 2.15
C ASN A 318 1.39 10.53 0.63
N TRP A 319 0.43 9.79 0.11
CA TRP A 319 0.16 9.65 -1.33
C TRP A 319 -0.43 10.92 -1.97
N PHE A 320 -1.43 11.52 -1.31
CA PHE A 320 -2.33 12.50 -1.91
C PHE A 320 -1.96 13.95 -1.58
N GLN A 321 -1.08 14.17 -0.61
CA GLN A 321 -0.61 15.50 -0.20
C GLN A 321 0.30 16.18 -1.25
N TYR A 322 0.78 15.43 -2.24
CA TYR A 322 1.54 15.98 -3.36
C TYR A 322 0.68 16.67 -4.42
N TYR A 323 -0.65 16.47 -4.41
CA TYR A 323 -1.56 16.95 -5.44
C TYR A 323 -2.50 18.01 -4.89
N ALA A 324 -2.51 19.21 -5.51
CA ALA A 324 -3.37 20.32 -5.10
C ALA A 324 -4.87 19.95 -5.05
N SER A 325 -5.30 19.01 -5.90
CA SER A 325 -6.70 18.56 -6.00
C SER A 325 -7.16 17.72 -4.80
N THR A 326 -6.25 16.99 -4.17
CA THR A 326 -6.57 16.00 -3.12
C THR A 326 -5.89 16.27 -1.77
N ALA A 327 -5.01 17.26 -1.69
CA ALA A 327 -4.32 17.62 -0.45
C ALA A 327 -5.26 18.21 0.60
N ASN A 328 -4.94 17.95 1.86
CA ASN A 328 -5.48 18.59 3.05
C ASN A 328 -4.33 19.28 3.82
N PRO A 329 -3.88 20.47 3.39
CA PRO A 329 -2.62 21.06 3.84
C PRO A 329 -2.53 21.34 5.34
N GLN A 330 -3.66 21.55 6.00
CA GLN A 330 -3.73 21.88 7.44
C GLN A 330 -4.17 20.70 8.30
N HIS A 331 -4.28 19.50 7.72
CA HIS A 331 -4.84 18.32 8.39
C HIS A 331 -6.20 18.61 9.04
N THR A 332 -7.03 19.37 8.32
CA THR A 332 -8.36 19.76 8.78
C THR A 332 -9.21 18.52 9.01
N ARG A 333 -9.87 18.46 10.16
CA ARG A 333 -10.69 17.32 10.55
C ARG A 333 -11.94 17.21 9.68
N PRO A 334 -12.49 16.00 9.45
CA PRO A 334 -13.76 15.85 8.76
C PRO A 334 -14.88 16.57 9.53
N SER A 335 -15.81 17.16 8.78
CA SER A 335 -16.96 17.88 9.36
C SER A 335 -17.87 16.96 10.18
N SER A 336 -17.92 15.69 9.83
CA SER A 336 -18.62 14.63 10.56
C SER A 336 -18.16 13.25 10.08
N VAL A 337 -18.39 12.21 10.87
CA VAL A 337 -18.14 10.81 10.47
C VAL A 337 -18.94 10.44 9.22
N ALA A 338 -20.14 10.96 9.04
CA ALA A 338 -20.99 10.69 7.87
C ALA A 338 -20.48 11.38 6.58
N ALA A 339 -19.59 12.36 6.66
CA ALA A 339 -19.00 13.04 5.52
C ALA A 339 -17.66 12.42 5.08
N ILE A 340 -17.08 11.51 5.88
CA ILE A 340 -15.83 10.84 5.54
C ILE A 340 -15.99 10.10 4.21
N GLY A 341 -15.02 10.29 3.32
CA GLY A 341 -15.01 9.70 1.98
C GLY A 341 -15.82 10.47 0.94
N SER A 342 -16.54 11.52 1.31
CA SER A 342 -17.30 12.37 0.40
C SER A 342 -16.56 13.67 0.07
N SER A 343 -16.73 14.18 -1.15
CA SER A 343 -16.25 15.53 -1.52
C SER A 343 -17.11 16.66 -0.90
N PHE A 344 -18.28 16.32 -0.36
CA PHE A 344 -19.23 17.28 0.23
C PHE A 344 -19.64 16.84 1.63
N GLN A 345 -19.97 17.84 2.45
CA GLN A 345 -20.61 17.63 3.74
C GLN A 345 -21.99 16.97 3.58
N THR A 346 -22.62 16.60 4.66
CA THR A 346 -23.93 15.93 4.66
C THR A 346 -25.06 16.74 4.03
N ASP A 347 -24.87 18.05 3.80
CA ASP A 347 -25.80 18.90 3.05
C ASP A 347 -25.72 18.70 1.52
N GLY A 348 -24.73 17.95 1.04
CA GLY A 348 -24.48 17.65 -0.37
C GLY A 348 -24.07 18.87 -1.21
N LYS A 349 -23.66 19.97 -0.61
CA LYS A 349 -23.35 21.26 -1.27
C LYS A 349 -22.06 21.90 -0.77
N THR A 350 -21.85 21.92 0.53
CA THR A 350 -20.66 22.50 1.15
C THR A 350 -19.50 21.52 0.97
N ALA A 351 -18.35 22.00 0.45
CA ALA A 351 -17.17 21.17 0.29
C ALA A 351 -16.70 20.60 1.64
N GLU A 352 -16.31 19.32 1.63
CA GLU A 352 -15.79 18.66 2.83
C GLU A 352 -14.35 19.14 3.10
N PRO A 353 -14.07 19.77 4.26
CA PRO A 353 -12.79 20.41 4.51
C PRO A 353 -11.60 19.44 4.63
N ALA A 354 -11.85 18.19 5.00
CA ALA A 354 -10.81 17.17 5.09
C ALA A 354 -10.28 16.71 3.73
N ASN A 355 -11.00 17.04 2.63
CA ASN A 355 -10.60 16.75 1.26
C ASN A 355 -10.07 15.32 1.06
N HIS A 356 -10.77 14.32 1.60
CA HIS A 356 -10.46 12.90 1.54
C HIS A 356 -9.18 12.45 2.28
N GLN A 357 -8.54 13.31 3.08
CA GLN A 357 -7.36 12.96 3.86
C GLN A 357 -7.70 12.92 5.36
N TYR A 358 -7.45 11.80 6.01
CA TYR A 358 -7.93 11.46 7.33
C TYR A 358 -6.86 10.74 8.18
N ASP A 359 -7.11 10.62 9.47
CA ASP A 359 -6.39 9.70 10.37
C ASP A 359 -6.94 8.27 10.25
N THR A 360 -6.14 7.26 10.58
CA THR A 360 -6.60 5.86 10.63
C THR A 360 -7.76 5.64 11.59
N ASP A 361 -7.88 6.41 12.68
CA ASP A 361 -9.01 6.33 13.59
C ASP A 361 -10.33 6.75 12.92
N ASP A 362 -10.27 7.66 11.95
CA ASP A 362 -11.44 8.07 11.16
C ASP A 362 -11.95 6.93 10.27
N PHE A 363 -11.05 6.09 9.75
CA PHE A 363 -11.45 4.90 9.01
C PHE A 363 -12.31 3.97 9.86
N PHE A 364 -11.81 3.61 11.05
CA PHE A 364 -12.56 2.74 11.97
C PHE A 364 -13.89 3.37 12.38
N ALA A 365 -13.92 4.67 12.65
CA ALA A 365 -15.13 5.38 13.00
C ALA A 365 -16.15 5.39 11.86
N ALA A 366 -15.74 5.64 10.63
CA ALA A 366 -16.60 5.67 9.44
C ALA A 366 -17.20 4.27 9.17
N VAL A 367 -16.37 3.24 9.12
CA VAL A 367 -16.83 1.86 8.86
C VAL A 367 -17.80 1.39 9.96
N LYS A 368 -17.47 1.62 11.23
CA LYS A 368 -18.34 1.28 12.38
C LYS A 368 -19.68 2.00 12.34
N ALA A 369 -19.72 3.20 11.78
CA ALA A 369 -20.95 3.98 11.61
C ALA A 369 -21.77 3.59 10.36
N GLY A 370 -21.32 2.59 9.58
CA GLY A 370 -21.95 2.20 8.31
C GLY A 370 -21.70 3.18 7.16
N ASN A 371 -20.67 4.02 7.27
CA ASN A 371 -20.21 4.93 6.22
C ASN A 371 -18.86 4.43 5.66
N PHE A 372 -18.83 3.20 5.16
CA PHE A 372 -17.63 2.59 4.61
C PHE A 372 -17.35 3.15 3.20
N PRO A 373 -16.22 3.84 2.96
CA PRO A 373 -15.88 4.30 1.62
C PRO A 373 -15.66 3.13 0.65
N SER A 374 -15.94 3.35 -0.64
CA SER A 374 -15.68 2.35 -1.69
C SER A 374 -14.20 2.07 -1.86
N VAL A 375 -13.34 3.09 -1.71
CA VAL A 375 -11.88 2.95 -1.82
C VAL A 375 -11.22 3.60 -0.61
N SER A 376 -10.38 2.84 0.10
CA SER A 376 -9.65 3.30 1.27
C SER A 376 -8.17 2.92 1.15
N TYR A 377 -7.29 3.90 1.19
CA TYR A 377 -5.85 3.69 1.34
C TYR A 377 -5.49 3.87 2.81
N LEU A 378 -4.90 2.86 3.43
CA LEU A 378 -4.52 2.86 4.83
C LEU A 378 -3.01 2.75 4.98
N LYS A 379 -2.42 3.63 5.79
CA LYS A 379 -1.03 3.51 6.25
C LYS A 379 -1.00 3.58 7.77
N ALA A 380 -0.23 2.69 8.38
CA ALA A 380 -0.02 2.66 9.82
C ALA A 380 0.64 3.96 10.32
N PRO A 381 0.54 4.29 11.62
CA PRO A 381 1.53 5.19 12.21
C PRO A 381 2.93 4.61 12.00
N ALA A 382 3.93 5.47 11.80
CA ALA A 382 5.27 5.02 11.41
C ALA A 382 5.87 3.93 12.31
N ALA A 383 5.57 3.96 13.61
CA ALA A 383 6.01 2.89 14.52
C ALA A 383 5.42 1.50 14.21
N GLN A 384 4.47 1.38 13.26
CA GLN A 384 3.76 0.14 12.90
C GLN A 384 3.70 -0.10 11.38
N ASP A 385 4.53 0.57 10.58
CA ASP A 385 4.49 0.50 9.12
C ASP A 385 5.44 -0.53 8.50
N ALA A 386 6.25 -1.21 9.28
CA ALA A 386 7.28 -2.20 8.95
C ALA A 386 8.68 -1.62 8.67
N HIS A 387 8.82 -0.31 8.44
CA HIS A 387 10.09 0.29 8.04
C HIS A 387 11.24 -0.05 8.99
N ALA A 388 12.30 -0.62 8.45
CA ALA A 388 13.50 -0.91 9.23
C ALA A 388 14.08 0.36 9.88
N GLY A 389 14.71 0.22 11.03
CA GLY A 389 15.33 1.34 11.74
C GLY A 389 14.42 2.09 12.73
N TYR A 390 13.09 2.12 12.53
CA TYR A 390 12.15 2.75 13.47
C TYR A 390 10.84 1.98 13.69
N SER A 391 10.55 1.00 12.86
CA SER A 391 9.47 0.02 12.99
C SER A 391 10.02 -1.40 12.83
N ASP A 392 9.16 -2.41 12.81
CA ASP A 392 9.54 -3.81 12.68
C ASP A 392 8.33 -4.67 12.25
N PRO A 393 8.56 -5.94 11.81
CA PRO A 393 7.49 -6.82 11.33
C PRO A 393 6.46 -7.21 12.40
N LEU A 394 6.78 -7.07 13.70
CA LEU A 394 5.86 -7.43 14.80
C LEU A 394 4.84 -6.31 15.05
N ASP A 395 5.30 -5.06 14.98
CA ASP A 395 4.44 -3.88 15.11
C ASP A 395 3.56 -3.71 13.86
N GLU A 396 4.08 -4.01 12.65
CA GLU A 396 3.27 -4.11 11.41
C GLU A 396 2.18 -5.18 11.55
N GLN A 397 2.54 -6.38 12.01
CA GLN A 397 1.59 -7.46 12.22
C GLN A 397 0.42 -7.03 13.10
N ALA A 398 0.70 -6.26 14.17
CA ALA A 398 -0.34 -5.77 15.06
C ALA A 398 -1.31 -4.83 14.34
N PHE A 399 -0.83 -3.95 13.47
CA PHE A 399 -1.69 -3.05 12.68
C PHE A 399 -2.51 -3.82 11.63
N VAL A 400 -1.86 -4.65 10.81
CA VAL A 400 -2.55 -5.40 9.74
C VAL A 400 -3.63 -6.31 10.32
N THR A 401 -3.32 -7.04 11.40
CA THR A 401 -4.31 -7.91 12.05
C THR A 401 -5.45 -7.12 12.67
N LYS A 402 -5.19 -5.96 13.28
CA LYS A 402 -6.24 -5.06 13.79
C LYS A 402 -7.22 -4.68 12.69
N VAL A 403 -6.73 -4.23 11.54
CA VAL A 403 -7.57 -3.82 10.40
C VAL A 403 -8.37 -5.01 9.86
N VAL A 404 -7.71 -6.14 9.56
CA VAL A 404 -8.37 -7.30 8.95
C VAL A 404 -9.37 -7.95 9.92
N ASN A 405 -9.03 -8.11 11.20
CA ASN A 405 -9.96 -8.60 12.21
C ASN A 405 -11.19 -7.70 12.35
N PHE A 406 -11.00 -6.39 12.33
CA PHE A 406 -12.10 -5.42 12.38
C PHE A 406 -13.02 -5.56 11.18
N LEU A 407 -12.48 -5.58 9.97
CA LEU A 407 -13.27 -5.67 8.73
C LEU A 407 -14.04 -6.99 8.64
N GLN A 408 -13.46 -8.10 9.07
CA GLN A 408 -14.11 -9.41 9.08
C GLN A 408 -15.33 -9.48 10.03
N GLN A 409 -15.49 -8.50 10.93
CA GLN A 409 -16.65 -8.38 11.82
C GLN A 409 -17.73 -7.43 11.29
N GLN A 410 -17.47 -6.74 10.16
CA GLN A 410 -18.44 -5.81 9.59
C GLN A 410 -19.39 -6.51 8.61
N PRO A 411 -20.64 -6.04 8.48
CA PRO A 411 -21.60 -6.57 7.50
C PRO A 411 -21.05 -6.56 6.06
N ASP A 412 -20.28 -5.52 5.71
CA ASP A 412 -19.74 -5.28 4.38
C ASP A 412 -18.53 -6.17 4.05
N TRP A 413 -18.05 -6.98 5.00
CA TRP A 413 -16.98 -7.94 4.76
C TRP A 413 -17.25 -8.81 3.53
N GLN A 414 -18.50 -9.23 3.34
CA GLN A 414 -18.90 -10.07 2.21
C GLN A 414 -18.54 -9.49 0.83
N ASN A 415 -18.40 -8.17 0.71
CA ASN A 415 -18.11 -7.44 -0.53
C ASN A 415 -16.79 -6.65 -0.45
N THR A 416 -15.93 -6.97 0.53
CA THR A 416 -14.68 -6.26 0.77
C THR A 416 -13.49 -7.04 0.23
N ALA A 417 -12.51 -6.31 -0.33
CA ALA A 417 -11.18 -6.80 -0.61
C ALA A 417 -10.14 -5.94 0.12
N VAL A 418 -9.27 -6.58 0.88
CA VAL A 418 -8.08 -5.95 1.47
C VAL A 418 -6.88 -6.36 0.63
N ILE A 419 -6.09 -5.39 0.20
CA ILE A 419 -4.83 -5.57 -0.52
C ILE A 419 -3.72 -5.11 0.43
N VAL A 420 -2.79 -6.00 0.77
CA VAL A 420 -1.59 -5.65 1.54
C VAL A 420 -0.42 -5.64 0.58
N THR A 421 0.28 -4.53 0.45
CA THR A 421 1.48 -4.37 -0.39
C THR A 421 2.36 -3.23 0.14
N TYR A 422 3.51 -3.00 -0.48
CA TYR A 422 4.57 -2.15 0.04
C TYR A 422 5.01 -1.11 -0.98
N ASP A 423 5.64 -0.05 -0.50
CA ASP A 423 6.09 1.09 -1.31
C ASP A 423 7.43 0.81 -2.01
N ASP A 424 8.38 0.23 -1.32
CA ASP A 424 9.67 -0.20 -1.87
C ASP A 424 10.22 -1.42 -1.13
N SER A 425 11.47 -1.78 -1.42
CA SER A 425 12.13 -2.97 -0.91
C SER A 425 13.00 -2.72 0.32
N ASP A 426 13.19 -1.47 0.77
CA ASP A 426 14.27 -1.07 1.69
C ASP A 426 15.67 -1.41 1.17
N GLY A 427 15.79 -1.85 -0.08
CA GLY A 427 17.03 -2.45 -0.59
C GLY A 427 17.31 -3.86 -0.09
N TRP A 428 16.39 -4.52 0.64
CA TRP A 428 16.51 -5.94 1.00
C TRP A 428 16.65 -6.80 -0.24
N TYR A 429 17.49 -7.81 -0.15
CA TYR A 429 17.72 -8.76 -1.24
C TYR A 429 16.42 -9.41 -1.73
N ASP A 430 16.27 -9.43 -3.05
CA ASP A 430 15.35 -10.31 -3.76
C ASP A 430 16.09 -10.98 -4.91
N HIS A 431 15.85 -12.28 -5.13
CA HIS A 431 16.56 -13.02 -6.17
C HIS A 431 15.94 -12.87 -7.55
N VAL A 432 14.73 -12.31 -7.65
CA VAL A 432 14.01 -12.20 -8.92
C VAL A 432 14.20 -10.83 -9.53
N TYR A 433 14.92 -10.80 -10.61
CA TYR A 433 15.04 -9.63 -11.46
C TYR A 433 14.06 -9.68 -12.61
N THR A 434 13.47 -8.54 -12.93
CA THR A 434 12.73 -8.36 -14.17
C THR A 434 13.38 -7.31 -15.05
N ALA A 435 13.58 -7.63 -16.35
CA ALA A 435 14.19 -6.67 -17.27
C ALA A 435 13.33 -5.41 -17.36
N PRO A 436 13.91 -4.19 -17.29
CA PRO A 436 13.16 -2.96 -17.34
C PRO A 436 12.28 -2.85 -18.58
N THR A 437 10.98 -2.63 -18.37
CA THR A 437 9.98 -2.32 -19.39
C THR A 437 9.70 -0.82 -19.43
N HIS A 438 10.03 -0.09 -18.37
CA HIS A 438 9.96 1.36 -18.26
C HIS A 438 11.35 1.92 -18.54
N ALA A 439 11.57 2.34 -19.79
CA ALA A 439 12.90 2.76 -20.24
C ALA A 439 13.28 4.15 -19.71
N SER A 440 14.58 4.34 -19.45
CA SER A 440 15.20 5.64 -19.20
C SER A 440 16.65 5.65 -19.70
N SER A 441 17.07 6.76 -20.30
CA SER A 441 18.42 6.98 -20.83
C SER A 441 19.21 8.02 -20.04
N ASP A 442 18.71 8.47 -18.89
CA ASP A 442 19.45 9.40 -18.03
C ASP A 442 20.73 8.74 -17.48
N PRO A 443 21.83 9.48 -17.28
CA PRO A 443 23.05 8.92 -16.69
C PRO A 443 22.83 8.19 -15.35
N VAL A 444 21.85 8.57 -14.54
CA VAL A 444 21.51 7.87 -13.28
C VAL A 444 20.94 6.46 -13.52
N ASP A 445 20.43 6.19 -14.72
CA ASP A 445 19.90 4.89 -15.16
C ASP A 445 20.91 4.06 -15.99
N GLN A 446 22.13 4.58 -16.13
CA GLN A 446 23.22 3.93 -16.85
C GLN A 446 24.32 3.40 -15.92
N VAL A 447 24.04 3.29 -14.62
CA VAL A 447 25.02 2.89 -13.58
C VAL A 447 25.56 1.48 -13.79
N ASN A 448 24.80 0.62 -14.43
CA ASN A 448 25.18 -0.73 -14.80
C ASN A 448 25.58 -0.85 -16.29
N GLY A 449 25.69 0.26 -17.00
CA GLY A 449 26.06 0.34 -18.40
C GLY A 449 24.96 0.89 -19.32
N ASN A 450 25.37 1.35 -20.48
CA ASN A 450 24.46 1.97 -21.46
C ASN A 450 23.34 1.02 -21.89
N GLY A 451 22.09 1.51 -21.85
CA GLY A 451 20.91 0.78 -22.28
C GLY A 451 20.42 -0.27 -21.29
N LYS A 452 20.95 -0.30 -20.08
CA LYS A 452 20.56 -1.31 -19.06
C LYS A 452 19.20 -1.01 -18.40
N CYS A 453 18.73 0.25 -18.47
CA CYS A 453 17.33 0.56 -18.23
C CYS A 453 16.54 0.74 -19.56
N GLY A 454 16.76 -0.13 -20.52
CA GLY A 454 16.19 -0.01 -21.86
C GLY A 454 16.80 1.15 -22.68
N THR A 455 16.16 1.51 -23.79
CA THR A 455 16.58 2.61 -24.66
C THR A 455 15.42 3.59 -24.86
N GLY A 456 15.69 4.89 -24.80
CA GLY A 456 14.68 5.95 -24.89
C GLY A 456 14.19 6.39 -23.50
N GLY A 457 12.90 6.56 -23.36
CA GLY A 457 12.20 6.97 -22.14
C GLY A 457 10.74 6.54 -22.18
N THR A 458 9.98 6.88 -21.16
CA THR A 458 8.54 6.62 -21.05
C THR A 458 7.71 7.87 -21.33
N THR A 459 6.41 7.74 -21.49
CA THR A 459 5.51 8.89 -21.65
C THR A 459 5.37 9.62 -20.31
N GLY A 460 5.63 10.93 -20.27
CA GLY A 460 5.42 11.80 -19.12
C GLY A 460 4.03 12.44 -19.08
N VAL A 461 3.77 13.23 -18.04
CA VAL A 461 2.45 13.86 -17.77
C VAL A 461 1.95 14.75 -18.93
N ASN A 462 2.85 15.33 -19.70
CA ASN A 462 2.52 16.19 -20.84
C ASN A 462 2.55 15.46 -22.19
N GLY A 463 2.65 14.12 -22.20
CA GLY A 463 2.72 13.29 -23.40
C GLY A 463 4.09 13.26 -24.08
N ALA A 464 5.10 13.95 -23.55
CA ALA A 464 6.47 13.88 -24.05
C ALA A 464 7.17 12.60 -23.56
N THR A 465 8.22 12.17 -24.27
CA THR A 465 9.12 11.12 -23.79
C THR A 465 10.04 11.70 -22.72
N VAL A 466 10.07 11.04 -21.54
CA VAL A 466 10.79 11.51 -20.34
C VAL A 466 11.68 10.40 -19.77
N ASN A 467 12.69 10.80 -19.01
CA ASN A 467 13.61 9.92 -18.26
C ASN A 467 13.28 9.86 -16.77
N GLY A 468 13.96 9.00 -16.01
CA GLY A 468 13.89 8.88 -14.55
C GLY A 468 12.78 7.97 -14.04
N ARG A 469 12.26 7.10 -14.89
CA ARG A 469 11.21 6.16 -14.55
C ARG A 469 11.63 4.72 -14.80
N CYS A 470 12.93 4.43 -14.56
CA CYS A 470 13.48 3.07 -14.71
C CYS A 470 12.72 2.08 -13.84
N GLY A 471 12.25 1.00 -14.45
CA GLY A 471 11.49 -0.05 -13.76
C GLY A 471 10.97 -1.13 -14.70
N PRO A 472 10.28 -2.13 -14.14
CA PRO A 472 10.02 -2.35 -12.73
C PRO A 472 11.28 -2.43 -11.87
N GLY A 473 11.13 -2.07 -10.58
CA GLY A 473 12.23 -2.18 -9.62
C GLY A 473 12.23 -3.53 -8.90
N VAL A 474 12.54 -3.53 -7.61
CA VAL A 474 12.67 -4.75 -6.80
C VAL A 474 11.30 -5.39 -6.52
N ARG A 475 11.26 -6.73 -6.43
CA ARG A 475 10.03 -7.46 -6.13
C ARG A 475 9.59 -7.25 -4.69
N ILE A 476 8.28 -6.97 -4.51
CA ILE A 476 7.61 -6.71 -3.23
C ILE A 476 6.45 -7.67 -3.00
N PRO A 477 6.03 -7.95 -1.74
CA PRO A 477 4.87 -8.77 -1.47
C PRO A 477 3.56 -8.09 -1.88
N LEU A 478 2.58 -8.92 -2.32
CA LEU A 478 1.19 -8.52 -2.45
C LEU A 478 0.27 -9.66 -2.03
N ILE A 479 -0.63 -9.38 -1.08
CA ILE A 479 -1.63 -10.33 -0.57
C ILE A 479 -3.02 -9.75 -0.79
N VAL A 480 -3.95 -10.56 -1.31
CA VAL A 480 -5.37 -10.23 -1.40
C VAL A 480 -6.14 -11.03 -0.36
N ILE A 481 -6.79 -10.33 0.58
CA ILE A 481 -7.58 -10.88 1.67
C ILE A 481 -9.04 -10.52 1.41
N SER A 482 -9.85 -11.48 0.97
CA SER A 482 -11.24 -11.25 0.57
C SER A 482 -12.04 -12.54 0.62
N PRO A 483 -13.36 -12.50 0.85
CA PRO A 483 -14.23 -13.65 0.61
C PRO A 483 -14.15 -14.20 -0.81
N TYR A 484 -13.79 -13.36 -1.78
CA TYR A 484 -13.62 -13.73 -3.20
C TYR A 484 -12.17 -14.06 -3.58
N ALA A 485 -11.20 -13.94 -2.68
CA ALA A 485 -9.83 -14.35 -2.99
C ALA A 485 -9.78 -15.87 -3.25
N LYS A 486 -9.00 -16.29 -4.24
CA LYS A 486 -8.61 -17.68 -4.40
C LYS A 486 -7.98 -18.18 -3.10
N GLN A 487 -8.25 -19.43 -2.72
CA GLN A 487 -7.79 -19.96 -1.45
C GLN A 487 -6.46 -20.69 -1.61
N ASN A 488 -5.51 -20.42 -0.72
CA ASN A 488 -4.19 -21.06 -0.70
C ASN A 488 -3.54 -21.00 -2.10
N TYR A 489 -3.49 -19.80 -2.67
CA TYR A 489 -3.13 -19.60 -4.07
C TYR A 489 -1.98 -18.63 -4.22
N VAL A 490 -1.02 -18.98 -5.06
CA VAL A 490 0.07 -18.10 -5.50
C VAL A 490 -0.17 -17.73 -6.96
N ASP A 491 -0.25 -16.44 -7.23
CA ASP A 491 -0.36 -15.88 -8.57
C ASP A 491 1.02 -15.49 -9.11
N HIS A 492 1.27 -15.82 -10.37
CA HIS A 492 2.54 -15.55 -11.06
C HIS A 492 2.39 -14.47 -12.14
N THR A 493 1.23 -13.82 -12.22
CA THR A 493 1.03 -12.68 -13.12
C THR A 493 1.94 -11.54 -12.71
N MET A 494 2.64 -10.95 -13.68
CA MET A 494 3.44 -9.76 -13.40
C MET A 494 2.53 -8.59 -13.01
N LEU A 495 2.73 -8.08 -11.81
CA LEU A 495 2.02 -6.96 -11.23
C LEU A 495 3.02 -5.88 -10.79
N ASP A 496 2.54 -4.66 -10.63
CA ASP A 496 3.25 -3.57 -9.97
C ASP A 496 2.28 -2.73 -9.13
N GLN A 497 2.77 -1.69 -8.47
CA GLN A 497 1.94 -0.83 -7.62
C GLN A 497 0.78 -0.19 -8.39
N SER A 498 0.97 0.16 -9.67
CA SER A 498 -0.09 0.72 -10.51
C SER A 498 -1.17 -0.29 -10.89
N SER A 499 -0.96 -1.58 -10.64
CA SER A 499 -2.00 -2.62 -10.75
C SER A 499 -3.16 -2.40 -9.76
N VAL A 500 -2.89 -1.76 -8.62
CA VAL A 500 -3.92 -1.35 -7.66
C VAL A 500 -4.81 -0.25 -8.27
N VAL A 501 -4.20 0.76 -8.88
CA VAL A 501 -4.92 1.83 -9.60
C VAL A 501 -5.81 1.21 -10.68
N ARG A 502 -5.22 0.35 -11.53
CA ARG A 502 -5.94 -0.34 -12.60
C ARG A 502 -7.15 -1.13 -12.09
N PHE A 503 -7.01 -1.84 -10.98
CA PHE A 503 -8.13 -2.61 -10.41
C PHE A 503 -9.29 -1.69 -9.98
N ILE A 504 -8.98 -0.56 -9.34
CA ILE A 504 -9.97 0.44 -8.94
C ILE A 504 -10.68 1.02 -10.16
N GLU A 505 -9.95 1.40 -11.19
CA GLU A 505 -10.49 1.93 -12.45
C GLU A 505 -11.39 0.92 -13.17
N ASP A 506 -10.95 -0.32 -13.27
CA ASP A 506 -11.72 -1.39 -13.92
C ASP A 506 -12.99 -1.72 -13.13
N ASN A 507 -12.96 -1.63 -11.81
CA ASN A 507 -14.11 -1.99 -10.98
C ASN A 507 -15.19 -0.90 -10.89
N TRP A 508 -14.80 0.38 -10.78
CA TRP A 508 -15.75 1.49 -10.56
C TRP A 508 -15.89 2.46 -11.72
N LEU A 509 -14.88 2.58 -12.57
CA LEU A 509 -14.77 3.66 -13.57
C LEU A 509 -14.91 3.14 -15.01
N GLY A 510 -15.34 1.87 -15.19
CA GLY A 510 -15.50 1.28 -16.52
C GLY A 510 -14.21 1.19 -17.31
N GLY A 511 -13.06 1.16 -16.66
CA GLY A 511 -11.74 1.10 -17.27
C GLY A 511 -11.20 2.45 -17.73
N GLN A 512 -11.76 3.58 -17.25
CA GLN A 512 -11.19 4.89 -17.48
C GLN A 512 -9.83 4.97 -16.77
N ARG A 513 -8.78 5.33 -17.52
CA ARG A 513 -7.41 5.46 -17.05
C ARG A 513 -7.07 6.90 -16.64
N ILE A 514 -6.11 7.07 -15.72
CA ILE A 514 -5.60 8.38 -15.30
C ILE A 514 -5.07 9.14 -16.50
N GLY A 515 -4.38 8.46 -17.41
CA GLY A 515 -3.72 9.10 -18.56
C GLY A 515 -2.42 9.80 -18.17
N GLY A 516 -1.93 10.70 -19.03
CA GLY A 516 -0.68 11.44 -18.76
C GLY A 516 0.54 10.54 -18.56
N GLY A 517 0.61 9.40 -19.25
CA GLY A 517 1.73 8.45 -19.13
C GLY A 517 1.76 7.67 -17.82
N SER A 518 0.64 7.59 -17.10
CA SER A 518 0.46 6.66 -15.98
C SER A 518 0.68 5.22 -16.44
N PHE A 519 1.31 4.41 -15.61
CA PHE A 519 1.52 2.99 -15.90
C PHE A 519 0.28 2.13 -15.66
N ASP A 520 -0.80 2.66 -15.09
CA ASP A 520 -2.09 1.99 -14.90
C ASP A 520 -2.63 1.34 -16.19
N ALA A 521 -2.34 1.96 -17.33
CA ALA A 521 -2.77 1.47 -18.64
C ALA A 521 -2.09 0.14 -19.05
N THR A 522 -0.87 -0.11 -18.57
CA THR A 522 -0.05 -1.29 -18.90
C THR A 522 0.16 -2.24 -17.72
N ALA A 523 -0.19 -1.84 -16.51
CA ALA A 523 -0.08 -2.62 -15.30
C ALA A 523 -0.77 -3.99 -15.40
N GLY A 524 -0.34 -4.94 -14.60
CA GLY A 524 -0.98 -6.26 -14.50
C GLY A 524 -2.40 -6.21 -13.90
N ASP A 525 -3.15 -7.27 -14.12
CA ASP A 525 -4.56 -7.36 -13.69
C ASP A 525 -4.68 -8.14 -12.37
N LEU A 526 -4.99 -7.47 -11.27
CA LEU A 526 -5.19 -8.07 -9.95
C LEU A 526 -6.34 -9.09 -9.89
N ARG A 527 -7.25 -9.12 -10.86
CA ARG A 527 -8.36 -10.07 -10.87
C ARG A 527 -7.90 -11.53 -10.96
N ALA A 528 -6.66 -11.78 -11.37
CA ALA A 528 -6.05 -13.11 -11.35
C ALA A 528 -6.01 -13.74 -9.93
N LEU A 529 -5.99 -12.92 -8.87
CA LEU A 529 -5.98 -13.35 -7.46
C LEU A 529 -7.41 -13.70 -6.93
N PHE A 530 -8.46 -13.40 -7.69
CA PHE A 530 -9.85 -13.58 -7.26
C PHE A 530 -10.54 -14.74 -8.01
N ASP A 531 -11.59 -15.26 -7.39
CA ASP A 531 -12.59 -16.14 -8.01
C ASP A 531 -13.99 -15.55 -7.81
N PHE A 532 -14.44 -14.80 -8.80
CA PHE A 532 -15.79 -14.21 -8.80
C PHE A 532 -16.87 -15.15 -9.34
N SER A 533 -16.49 -16.34 -9.81
CA SER A 533 -17.43 -17.34 -10.33
C SER A 533 -17.99 -18.24 -9.23
N SER A 534 -17.27 -18.39 -8.15
CA SER A 534 -17.64 -19.22 -7.00
C SER A 534 -18.38 -18.42 -5.93
N LYS A 535 -19.06 -19.14 -5.03
CA LYS A 535 -19.65 -18.53 -3.83
C LYS A 535 -18.56 -17.97 -2.91
N PRO A 536 -18.69 -16.73 -2.43
CA PRO A 536 -17.70 -16.13 -1.55
C PRO A 536 -17.52 -16.92 -0.24
N ASN A 537 -16.28 -17.07 0.20
CA ASN A 537 -15.97 -17.67 1.48
C ASN A 537 -15.90 -16.61 2.59
N THR A 538 -17.01 -16.36 3.22
CA THR A 538 -17.14 -15.36 4.29
C THR A 538 -16.69 -15.85 5.66
N THR A 539 -16.24 -17.10 5.80
CA THR A 539 -15.71 -17.62 7.08
C THR A 539 -14.49 -16.81 7.50
N PRO A 540 -14.52 -16.13 8.66
CA PRO A 540 -13.43 -15.28 9.06
C PRO A 540 -12.19 -16.08 9.47
N LEU A 541 -11.03 -15.47 9.35
CA LEU A 541 -9.78 -15.90 9.94
C LEU A 541 -9.29 -14.77 10.87
N TYR A 542 -9.63 -14.86 12.13
CA TYR A 542 -9.13 -13.92 13.13
C TYR A 542 -7.73 -14.34 13.59
N LEU A 543 -6.81 -13.38 13.65
CA LEU A 543 -5.43 -13.61 14.06
C LEU A 543 -5.08 -12.78 15.29
N ASP A 544 -4.25 -13.36 16.16
CA ASP A 544 -3.69 -12.68 17.32
C ASP A 544 -2.73 -11.56 16.86
N PRO A 545 -2.89 -10.31 17.31
CA PRO A 545 -2.05 -9.20 16.85
C PRO A 545 -0.58 -9.32 17.28
N THR A 546 -0.29 -10.04 18.35
CA THR A 546 1.08 -10.22 18.86
C THR A 546 1.76 -11.45 18.28
N LEU A 547 1.02 -12.56 18.17
CA LEU A 547 1.58 -13.85 17.77
C LEU A 547 1.32 -14.18 16.28
N GLY A 548 0.36 -13.50 15.63
CA GLY A 548 -0.06 -13.81 14.26
C GLY A 548 -0.78 -15.15 14.10
N THR A 549 -1.02 -15.88 15.19
CA THR A 549 -1.67 -17.20 15.18
C THR A 549 -3.19 -17.08 15.15
N ALA A 550 -3.87 -18.13 14.66
CA ALA A 550 -5.33 -18.12 14.56
C ALA A 550 -6.00 -18.10 15.94
N LEU A 551 -6.99 -17.23 16.08
CA LEU A 551 -7.87 -17.13 17.24
C LEU A 551 -9.11 -18.01 17.04
N SER A 552 -9.63 -18.58 18.14
CA SER A 552 -10.86 -19.39 18.11
C SER A 552 -12.15 -18.56 18.05
N ALA A 553 -12.07 -17.27 18.33
CA ALA A 553 -13.19 -16.33 18.33
C ALA A 553 -12.75 -14.93 17.89
N ALA A 554 -13.72 -14.09 17.51
CA ALA A 554 -13.47 -12.68 17.19
C ALA A 554 -12.83 -11.96 18.39
N PRO A 555 -11.74 -11.21 18.20
CA PRO A 555 -11.20 -10.35 19.25
C PRO A 555 -12.17 -9.18 19.52
N ALA A 556 -12.09 -8.61 20.73
CA ALA A 556 -12.73 -7.33 21.01
C ALA A 556 -12.07 -6.22 20.18
N ILE A 557 -12.89 -5.31 19.64
CA ILE A 557 -12.47 -4.20 18.76
C ILE A 557 -12.86 -2.87 19.42
#